data_8b0cfe6440dc3ff8eaa1e6a4b809d2db
#
_entry.id   8b0cfe6440dc3ff8eaa1e6a4b809d2db
#
_cell.length_a   1.000
_cell.length_b   1.000
_cell.length_c   1.000
_cell.angle_alpha   90.00
_cell.angle_beta   90.00
_cell.angle_gamma   90.00
#
_symmetry.space_group_name_H-M   'P 1'
#
loop_
_entity.id
_entity.type
_entity.pdbx_description
1 polymer ?
#
loop_
_entity_poly.entity_id
_entity_poly.type
_entity_poly.pdbx_seq_one_letter_code
_entity_poly.pdbx_strand_id
1 'polypeptide(L)'
;MVHALKNATKKAAISNQAGESRRSKPPYLVTVAVIPAAGVRHVLCERETYMPRPAASLYEAHLALKTDSHNTRARELAVFASLYAWAETEKVDLDRVLLTGHGLTPAQVRAFAAWIRIPRAQANGVIPFGKRQSINATFRTASVICTWFIKQFASPPGGHQAQRTIAIEMLKAAQRSAWKEVLVKLRKQSAAPDLTDAEIAAIEQYLRPDNRSKAVGDPIAWRDYLMWRIAIEFGMRKSEILALRLSDCPTRAAPYFKIVRIEERDDNYVDPRSNPPRPKTLSRDLGLLFDSTVFPKLLTDYVSTYRYRMVKVNGCRKKKFVLPHNFLIVAENGGPLSLRAADDVAMAIKKGTGVDFNWHLARHAFFNRAYAAVVDVSSKEVREAQIADIVHWGGWENPRSLDIYTKRARVERARSALMLWQQGGNQWTALT
;
A
#
# COMPACT_ATOMS: atom_id res chain seq x y z
N MET A 1 7.78 17.06 58.02
CA MET A 1 8.06 16.05 56.96
C MET A 1 6.86 15.72 56.06
N VAL A 2 5.62 15.84 56.52
CA VAL A 2 4.39 15.54 55.76
C VAL A 2 4.03 16.61 54.73
N HIS A 3 4.46 17.86 54.89
CA HIS A 3 4.17 18.97 53.95
C HIS A 3 5.09 18.99 52.72
N ALA A 4 6.31 18.42 52.81
CA ALA A 4 7.24 18.34 51.69
C ALA A 4 6.85 17.23 50.66
N LEU A 5 6.24 16.14 51.12
CA LEU A 5 5.76 15.06 50.27
C LEU A 5 4.50 15.42 49.44
N LYS A 6 3.63 16.28 49.98
CA LYS A 6 2.45 16.77 49.24
C LYS A 6 2.80 17.74 48.10
N ASN A 7 3.89 18.48 48.21
CA ASN A 7 4.35 19.38 47.18
C ASN A 7 5.14 18.67 46.07
N ALA A 8 5.81 17.57 46.38
CA ALA A 8 6.50 16.76 45.38
C ALA A 8 5.52 15.99 44.46
N THR A 9 4.43 15.42 45.04
CA THR A 9 3.36 14.76 44.29
C THR A 9 2.56 15.73 43.42
N LYS A 10 2.36 16.97 43.85
CA LYS A 10 1.69 18.00 43.03
C LYS A 10 2.55 18.48 41.85
N LYS A 11 3.89 18.57 42.04
CA LYS A 11 4.83 18.91 40.98
C LYS A 11 4.98 17.76 39.95
N ALA A 12 4.96 16.51 40.38
CA ALA A 12 4.97 15.32 39.49
C ALA A 12 3.66 15.21 38.68
N ALA A 13 2.51 15.55 39.27
CA ALA A 13 1.23 15.57 38.59
C ALA A 13 1.12 16.69 37.52
N ILE A 14 1.77 17.84 37.77
CA ILE A 14 1.80 18.97 36.82
C ILE A 14 2.78 18.70 35.67
N SER A 15 3.88 17.93 35.89
CA SER A 15 4.81 17.55 34.82
C SER A 15 4.27 16.44 33.90
N ASN A 16 3.36 15.58 34.38
CA ASN A 16 2.70 14.57 33.55
C ASN A 16 1.50 15.09 32.73
N GLN A 17 0.97 16.29 33.06
CA GLN A 17 -0.06 16.94 32.22
C GLN A 17 0.51 17.72 31.03
N ALA A 18 1.81 17.98 30.99
CA ALA A 18 2.48 18.65 29.87
C ALA A 18 2.86 17.71 28.73
N GLY A 19 2.60 16.39 28.85
CA GLY A 19 2.98 15.35 27.85
C GLY A 19 1.88 14.92 26.89
N GLU A 20 0.62 15.24 27.15
CA GLU A 20 -0.48 15.05 26.20
C GLU A 20 -0.82 16.38 25.49
N SER A 21 0.11 16.89 24.72
CA SER A 21 -0.22 17.83 23.65
C SER A 21 -1.22 17.09 22.75
N ARG A 22 -2.51 17.41 22.88
CA ARG A 22 -3.53 17.11 21.85
C ARG A 22 -2.92 17.56 20.54
N ARG A 23 -2.43 16.61 19.72
CA ARG A 23 -1.96 16.89 18.36
C ARG A 23 -3.13 17.59 17.67
N SER A 24 -3.05 18.90 17.51
CA SER A 24 -4.05 19.65 16.77
C SER A 24 -4.23 18.98 15.42
N LYS A 25 -5.48 18.80 15.01
CA LYS A 25 -5.76 18.22 13.69
C LYS A 25 -5.06 19.09 12.64
N PRO A 26 -4.45 18.51 11.60
CA PRO A 26 -3.77 19.29 10.56
C PRO A 26 -4.73 20.34 9.96
N PRO A 27 -4.27 21.56 9.66
CA PRO A 27 -5.13 22.68 9.23
C PRO A 27 -5.83 22.40 7.89
N TYR A 28 -5.28 21.52 7.09
CA TYR A 28 -5.83 21.12 5.79
C TYR A 28 -6.31 19.67 5.79
N LEU A 29 -7.36 19.39 5.02
CA LEU A 29 -7.89 18.03 4.83
C LEU A 29 -8.14 17.75 3.34
N VAL A 30 -7.93 16.49 2.96
CA VAL A 30 -8.36 15.97 1.66
C VAL A 30 -9.68 15.24 1.88
N THR A 31 -10.73 15.70 1.22
CA THR A 31 -12.06 15.10 1.25
C THR A 31 -12.45 14.60 -0.14
N VAL A 32 -13.59 13.94 -0.23
CA VAL A 32 -14.13 13.42 -1.49
C VAL A 32 -15.47 14.10 -1.75
N ALA A 33 -15.62 14.67 -2.94
CA ALA A 33 -16.86 15.22 -3.44
C ALA A 33 -17.33 14.41 -4.64
N VAL A 34 -18.65 14.20 -4.73
CA VAL A 34 -19.29 13.62 -5.92
C VAL A 34 -19.89 14.78 -6.70
N ILE A 35 -19.32 15.06 -7.88
CA ILE A 35 -19.76 16.14 -8.74
C ILE A 35 -20.62 15.53 -9.86
N PRO A 36 -21.88 15.96 -10.05
CA PRO A 36 -22.70 15.52 -11.18
C PRO A 36 -21.93 15.69 -12.49
N ALA A 37 -22.02 14.72 -13.38
CA ALA A 37 -21.32 14.65 -14.66
C ALA A 37 -19.77 14.59 -14.62
N ALA A 38 -19.11 14.89 -13.49
CA ALA A 38 -17.66 14.81 -13.34
C ALA A 38 -17.18 13.66 -12.42
N GLY A 39 -18.13 12.96 -11.78
CA GLY A 39 -17.85 11.81 -10.92
C GLY A 39 -17.17 12.17 -9.60
N VAL A 40 -16.40 11.22 -9.06
CA VAL A 40 -15.71 11.36 -7.78
C VAL A 40 -14.47 12.21 -7.93
N ARG A 41 -14.38 13.29 -7.15
CA ARG A 41 -13.24 14.22 -7.10
C ARG A 41 -12.67 14.28 -5.69
N HIS A 42 -11.36 14.44 -5.59
CA HIS A 42 -10.70 14.73 -4.34
C HIS A 42 -10.52 16.25 -4.21
N VAL A 43 -10.89 16.77 -3.05
CA VAL A 43 -10.81 18.22 -2.80
C VAL A 43 -9.92 18.46 -1.59
N LEU A 44 -8.90 19.29 -1.76
CA LEU A 44 -8.09 19.79 -0.65
C LEU A 44 -8.72 21.08 -0.12
N CYS A 45 -9.16 21.03 1.13
CA CYS A 45 -9.82 22.14 1.79
C CYS A 45 -9.04 22.57 3.05
N GLU A 46 -9.20 23.82 3.41
CA GLU A 46 -8.96 24.29 4.77
C GLU A 46 -9.94 23.59 5.73
N ARG A 47 -9.49 23.15 6.89
CA ARG A 47 -10.30 22.30 7.78
C ARG A 47 -11.44 23.05 8.47
N GLU A 48 -11.23 24.31 8.81
CA GLU A 48 -12.20 25.10 9.56
C GLU A 48 -13.32 25.62 8.66
N THR A 49 -12.96 26.12 7.50
CA THR A 49 -13.89 26.78 6.56
C THR A 49 -14.44 25.85 5.48
N TYR A 50 -13.81 24.69 5.28
CA TYR A 50 -14.04 23.80 4.13
C TYR A 50 -13.82 24.47 2.77
N MET A 51 -13.16 25.62 2.73
CA MET A 51 -12.85 26.31 1.49
C MET A 51 -11.78 25.56 0.70
N PRO A 52 -12.05 25.20 -0.56
CA PRO A 52 -11.08 24.57 -1.44
C PRO A 52 -9.89 25.51 -1.72
N ARG A 53 -8.68 24.92 -1.78
CA ARG A 53 -7.48 25.67 -2.14
C ARG A 53 -7.35 25.76 -3.67
N PRO A 54 -7.22 26.98 -4.25
CA PRO A 54 -7.25 27.18 -5.69
C PRO A 54 -6.21 26.39 -6.48
N ALA A 55 -4.93 26.46 -6.10
CA ALA A 55 -3.88 25.74 -6.79
C ALA A 55 -4.08 24.22 -6.69
N ALA A 56 -4.51 23.70 -5.52
CA ALA A 56 -4.78 22.28 -5.34
C ALA A 56 -5.96 21.78 -6.19
N SER A 57 -6.99 22.62 -6.38
CA SER A 57 -8.15 22.28 -7.23
C SER A 57 -7.74 22.17 -8.71
N LEU A 58 -6.89 23.07 -9.20
CA LEU A 58 -6.34 23.00 -10.56
C LEU A 58 -5.46 21.77 -10.76
N TYR A 59 -4.62 21.45 -9.76
CA TYR A 59 -3.77 20.27 -9.82
C TYR A 59 -4.59 18.97 -9.77
N GLU A 60 -5.66 18.91 -8.96
CA GLU A 60 -6.57 17.76 -8.94
C GLU A 60 -7.27 17.55 -10.27
N ALA A 61 -7.72 18.61 -10.93
CA ALA A 61 -8.30 18.52 -12.26
C ALA A 61 -7.32 17.90 -13.27
N HIS A 62 -6.05 18.29 -13.21
CA HIS A 62 -4.99 17.66 -14.00
C HIS A 62 -4.80 16.17 -13.65
N LEU A 63 -4.75 15.83 -12.36
CA LEU A 63 -4.60 14.44 -11.92
C LEU A 63 -5.78 13.57 -12.37
N ALA A 64 -6.98 14.11 -12.36
CA ALA A 64 -8.18 13.39 -12.78
C ALA A 64 -8.17 13.01 -14.26
N LEU A 65 -7.53 13.83 -15.10
CA LEU A 65 -7.29 13.52 -16.51
C LEU A 65 -6.13 12.52 -16.72
N LYS A 66 -5.18 12.49 -15.78
CA LYS A 66 -3.97 11.67 -15.89
C LYS A 66 -4.13 10.27 -15.32
N THR A 67 -4.95 10.10 -14.29
CA THR A 67 -5.07 8.83 -13.58
C THR A 67 -6.43 8.64 -12.93
N ASP A 68 -7.00 7.44 -13.12
CA ASP A 68 -8.21 6.99 -12.44
C ASP A 68 -7.97 6.49 -11.02
N SER A 69 -6.70 6.42 -10.59
CA SER A 69 -6.34 5.92 -9.27
C SER A 69 -6.68 6.92 -8.16
N HIS A 70 -7.81 6.74 -7.48
CA HIS A 70 -8.21 7.54 -6.32
C HIS A 70 -7.13 7.63 -5.24
N ASN A 71 -6.44 6.52 -4.95
CA ASN A 71 -5.37 6.49 -3.94
C ASN A 71 -4.16 7.32 -4.38
N THR A 72 -3.84 7.36 -5.66
CA THR A 72 -2.74 8.19 -6.19
C THR A 72 -3.10 9.67 -6.06
N ARG A 73 -4.32 10.05 -6.48
CA ARG A 73 -4.81 11.44 -6.36
C ARG A 73 -4.86 11.90 -4.90
N ALA A 74 -5.46 11.09 -4.00
CA ALA A 74 -5.52 11.39 -2.58
C ALA A 74 -4.12 11.56 -1.95
N ARG A 75 -3.16 10.69 -2.31
CA ARG A 75 -1.78 10.77 -1.81
C ARG A 75 -1.07 12.02 -2.28
N GLU A 76 -1.21 12.40 -3.53
CA GLU A 76 -0.59 13.62 -4.06
C GLU A 76 -1.18 14.87 -3.41
N LEU A 77 -2.50 14.92 -3.23
CA LEU A 77 -3.15 16.00 -2.50
C LEU A 77 -2.79 16.04 -1.01
N ALA A 78 -2.52 14.89 -0.36
CA ALA A 78 -2.03 14.87 1.01
C ALA A 78 -0.62 15.48 1.13
N VAL A 79 0.23 15.31 0.11
CA VAL A 79 1.52 16.03 0.05
C VAL A 79 1.28 17.52 -0.17
N PHE A 80 0.33 17.89 -1.01
CA PHE A 80 -0.04 19.29 -1.22
C PHE A 80 -0.59 19.93 0.06
N ALA A 81 -1.42 19.21 0.84
CA ALA A 81 -1.85 19.64 2.18
C ALA A 81 -0.67 19.93 3.12
N SER A 82 0.39 19.11 3.03
CA SER A 82 1.62 19.34 3.80
C SER A 82 2.37 20.58 3.35
N LEU A 83 2.37 20.89 2.05
CA LEU A 83 2.95 22.14 1.52
C LEU A 83 2.19 23.37 2.02
N TYR A 84 0.85 23.34 2.02
CA TYR A 84 0.04 24.43 2.56
C TYR A 84 0.25 24.63 4.06
N ALA A 85 0.27 23.54 4.86
CA ALA A 85 0.49 23.62 6.29
C ALA A 85 1.87 24.21 6.65
N TRP A 86 2.90 23.84 5.88
CA TRP A 86 4.22 24.45 5.99
C TRP A 86 4.21 25.93 5.58
N ALA A 87 3.59 26.24 4.44
CA ALA A 87 3.55 27.60 3.90
C ALA A 87 2.84 28.57 4.86
N GLU A 88 1.78 28.13 5.54
CA GLU A 88 1.11 28.88 6.59
C GLU A 88 2.06 29.18 7.77
N THR A 89 2.83 28.19 8.22
CA THR A 89 3.82 28.34 9.29
C THR A 89 4.91 29.37 8.92
N GLU A 90 5.35 29.36 7.66
CA GLU A 90 6.41 30.24 7.13
C GLU A 90 5.86 31.55 6.54
N LYS A 91 4.56 31.79 6.62
CA LYS A 91 3.87 32.97 6.04
C LYS A 91 4.13 33.13 4.53
N VAL A 92 4.19 32.01 3.80
CA VAL A 92 4.35 31.97 2.35
C VAL A 92 2.99 31.87 1.70
N ASP A 93 2.66 32.78 0.80
CA ASP A 93 1.47 32.67 -0.06
C ASP A 93 1.74 31.60 -1.15
N LEU A 94 1.41 30.35 -0.85
CA LEU A 94 1.68 29.21 -1.72
C LEU A 94 0.87 29.27 -3.02
N ASP A 95 -0.39 29.73 -2.95
CA ASP A 95 -1.22 29.87 -4.15
C ASP A 95 -0.58 30.86 -5.12
N ARG A 96 -0.14 32.02 -4.62
CA ARG A 96 0.55 33.02 -5.45
C ARG A 96 1.84 32.45 -6.06
N VAL A 97 2.69 31.82 -5.26
CA VAL A 97 3.96 31.24 -5.73
C VAL A 97 3.74 30.23 -6.85
N LEU A 98 2.74 29.37 -6.72
CA LEU A 98 2.45 28.33 -7.70
C LEU A 98 1.75 28.87 -8.94
N LEU A 99 0.73 29.72 -8.76
CA LEU A 99 -0.06 30.26 -9.88
C LEU A 99 0.69 31.30 -10.72
N THR A 100 1.76 31.88 -10.19
CA THR A 100 2.68 32.71 -11.00
C THR A 100 3.76 31.90 -11.73
N GLY A 101 3.87 30.58 -11.42
CA GLY A 101 4.85 29.70 -12.07
C GLY A 101 6.31 29.94 -11.65
N HIS A 102 6.56 30.66 -10.57
CA HIS A 102 7.93 30.87 -10.06
C HIS A 102 8.51 29.63 -9.38
N GLY A 103 7.64 28.80 -8.81
CA GLY A 103 8.05 27.67 -7.97
C GLY A 103 8.63 28.11 -6.62
N LEU A 104 9.08 27.14 -5.83
CA LEU A 104 9.72 27.39 -4.53
C LEU A 104 11.21 27.69 -4.70
N THR A 105 11.70 28.68 -3.98
CA THR A 105 13.15 28.97 -3.93
C THR A 105 13.91 27.80 -3.27
N PRO A 106 15.21 27.63 -3.51
CA PRO A 106 16.01 26.61 -2.82
C PRO A 106 15.98 26.73 -1.31
N ALA A 107 15.89 27.95 -0.75
CA ALA A 107 15.74 28.19 0.67
C ALA A 107 14.39 27.66 1.20
N GLN A 108 13.30 27.94 0.49
CA GLN A 108 11.98 27.43 0.82
C GLN A 108 11.88 25.89 0.73
N VAL A 109 12.52 25.28 -0.27
CA VAL A 109 12.61 23.83 -0.38
C VAL A 109 13.34 23.22 0.83
N ARG A 110 14.46 23.83 1.27
CA ARG A 110 15.20 23.40 2.46
C ARG A 110 14.37 23.58 3.74
N ALA A 111 13.65 24.69 3.88
CA ALA A 111 12.76 24.96 5.03
C ALA A 111 11.63 23.91 5.10
N PHE A 112 10.95 23.64 3.98
CA PHE A 112 9.95 22.56 3.91
C PHE A 112 10.55 21.19 4.26
N ALA A 113 11.75 20.89 3.76
CA ALA A 113 12.41 19.64 4.06
C ALA A 113 12.74 19.49 5.56
N ALA A 114 13.17 20.56 6.23
CA ALA A 114 13.38 20.59 7.66
C ALA A 114 12.07 20.37 8.42
N TRP A 115 11.01 21.09 8.04
CA TRP A 115 9.67 20.98 8.64
C TRP A 115 9.11 19.55 8.54
N ILE A 116 9.30 18.86 7.41
CA ILE A 116 8.88 17.46 7.22
C ILE A 116 9.70 16.48 8.06
N ARG A 117 11.02 16.75 8.27
CA ARG A 117 11.95 15.84 8.95
C ARG A 117 11.84 15.87 10.46
N ILE A 118 11.69 17.06 11.07
CA ILE A 118 11.71 17.25 12.51
C ILE A 118 10.75 16.34 13.26
N PRO A 119 9.45 16.28 12.93
CA PRO A 119 8.50 15.44 13.64
C PRO A 119 8.71 13.93 13.42
N ARG A 120 9.61 13.56 12.50
CA ARG A 120 9.87 12.15 12.12
C ARG A 120 11.21 11.63 12.62
N ALA A 121 12.05 12.52 13.13
CA ALA A 121 13.29 12.14 13.80
C ALA A 121 13.00 11.53 15.19
N GLN A 122 13.84 10.60 15.63
CA GLN A 122 13.87 10.14 17.02
C GLN A 122 14.55 11.17 17.90
N ALA A 123 14.49 10.98 19.23
CA ALA A 123 15.12 11.88 20.20
C ALA A 123 16.63 12.11 19.96
N ASN A 124 17.32 11.14 19.35
CA ASN A 124 18.73 11.23 18.93
C ASN A 124 18.93 11.91 17.57
N GLY A 125 17.93 12.51 16.97
CA GLY A 125 17.97 13.13 15.64
C GLY A 125 17.99 12.16 14.46
N VAL A 126 17.99 10.84 14.68
CA VAL A 126 18.05 9.83 13.62
C VAL A 126 16.66 9.58 13.04
N ILE A 127 16.55 9.61 11.72
CA ILE A 127 15.31 9.25 11.01
C ILE A 127 15.32 7.75 10.70
N PRO A 128 14.36 6.95 11.21
CA PRO A 128 14.25 5.53 10.90
C PRO A 128 14.14 5.25 9.39
N PHE A 129 14.67 4.13 8.93
CA PHE A 129 14.77 3.79 7.50
C PHE A 129 13.42 3.83 6.77
N GLY A 130 12.37 3.23 7.33
CA GLY A 130 11.04 3.25 6.71
C GLY A 130 10.46 4.66 6.58
N LYS A 131 10.75 5.55 7.54
CA LYS A 131 10.35 6.96 7.45
C LYS A 131 11.16 7.74 6.40
N ARG A 132 12.43 7.37 6.13
CA ARG A 132 13.25 8.00 5.07
C ARG A 132 12.65 7.78 3.69
N GLN A 133 12.14 6.59 3.40
CA GLN A 133 11.46 6.30 2.13
C GLN A 133 10.20 7.16 1.96
N SER A 134 9.38 7.26 3.02
CA SER A 134 8.18 8.10 3.03
C SER A 134 8.51 9.58 2.83
N ILE A 135 9.55 10.09 3.49
CA ILE A 135 10.04 11.47 3.34
C ILE A 135 10.47 11.73 1.89
N ASN A 136 11.27 10.84 1.31
CA ASN A 136 11.71 10.97 -0.08
C ASN A 136 10.54 10.90 -1.06
N ALA A 137 9.54 10.07 -0.78
CA ALA A 137 8.31 10.04 -1.59
C ALA A 137 7.57 11.38 -1.52
N THR A 138 7.44 11.98 -0.33
CA THR A 138 6.86 13.32 -0.14
C THR A 138 7.62 14.37 -0.96
N PHE A 139 8.96 14.40 -0.89
CA PHE A 139 9.76 15.37 -1.64
C PHE A 139 9.67 15.20 -3.16
N ARG A 140 9.66 13.94 -3.64
CA ARG A 140 9.47 13.68 -5.08
C ARG A 140 8.10 14.15 -5.56
N THR A 141 7.04 13.90 -4.80
CA THR A 141 5.70 14.36 -5.15
C THR A 141 5.62 15.89 -5.10
N ALA A 142 6.19 16.55 -4.08
CA ALA A 142 6.26 18.01 -4.01
C ALA A 142 7.03 18.61 -5.21
N SER A 143 8.14 17.98 -5.60
CA SER A 143 8.88 18.35 -6.81
C SER A 143 8.03 18.27 -8.08
N VAL A 144 7.23 17.20 -8.22
CA VAL A 144 6.31 17.02 -9.35
C VAL A 144 5.25 18.12 -9.38
N ILE A 145 4.63 18.41 -8.22
CA ILE A 145 3.63 19.48 -8.07
C ILE A 145 4.23 20.82 -8.51
N CYS A 146 5.34 21.25 -7.89
CA CYS A 146 5.98 22.55 -8.22
C CYS A 146 6.39 22.63 -9.69
N THR A 147 6.97 21.56 -10.24
CA THR A 147 7.41 21.52 -11.65
C THR A 147 6.22 21.61 -12.60
N TRP A 148 5.07 21.01 -12.23
CA TRP A 148 3.85 21.12 -13.04
C TRP A 148 3.35 22.57 -13.09
N PHE A 149 3.30 23.27 -11.95
CA PHE A 149 2.90 24.67 -11.92
C PHE A 149 3.84 25.57 -12.73
N ILE A 150 5.15 25.37 -12.64
CA ILE A 150 6.11 26.08 -13.48
C ILE A 150 5.79 25.84 -14.96
N LYS A 151 5.53 24.60 -15.36
CA LYS A 151 5.19 24.27 -16.75
C LYS A 151 3.92 24.95 -17.24
N GLN A 152 2.91 25.10 -16.38
CA GLN A 152 1.60 25.62 -16.76
C GLN A 152 1.54 27.16 -16.73
N PHE A 153 2.20 27.78 -15.76
CA PHE A 153 1.97 29.19 -15.43
C PHE A 153 3.21 30.08 -15.57
N ALA A 154 4.43 29.51 -15.68
CA ALA A 154 5.59 30.35 -15.86
C ALA A 154 5.51 31.16 -17.17
N SER A 155 5.60 32.47 -17.02
CA SER A 155 5.61 33.43 -18.14
C SER A 155 6.85 34.30 -18.04
N PRO A 156 8.06 33.77 -18.34
CA PRO A 156 9.27 34.56 -18.27
C PRO A 156 9.26 35.69 -19.31
N PRO A 157 9.85 36.84 -19.01
CA PRO A 157 10.01 37.92 -19.96
C PRO A 157 10.88 37.47 -21.13
N GLY A 158 10.54 37.87 -22.33
CA GLY A 158 11.31 37.56 -23.54
C GLY A 158 10.46 37.66 -24.82
N GLY A 159 11.07 38.06 -25.90
CA GLY A 159 10.39 38.34 -27.17
C GLY A 159 10.05 37.07 -27.96
N HIS A 160 10.93 36.07 -27.98
CA HIS A 160 10.78 34.90 -28.84
C HIS A 160 10.34 33.66 -28.08
N GLN A 161 9.45 32.85 -28.69
CA GLN A 161 8.92 31.59 -28.15
C GLN A 161 10.03 30.63 -27.68
N ALA A 162 11.12 30.53 -28.47
CA ALA A 162 12.24 29.66 -28.13
C ALA A 162 12.95 30.06 -26.80
N GLN A 163 13.16 31.37 -26.60
CA GLN A 163 13.77 31.88 -25.35
C GLN A 163 12.90 31.64 -24.14
N ARG A 164 11.58 31.83 -24.27
CA ARG A 164 10.61 31.50 -23.20
C ARG A 164 10.64 30.01 -22.84
N THR A 165 10.68 29.14 -23.85
CA THR A 165 10.76 27.69 -23.64
C THR A 165 12.04 27.30 -22.88
N ILE A 166 13.20 27.85 -23.28
CA ILE A 166 14.48 27.60 -22.60
C ILE A 166 14.40 28.09 -21.16
N ALA A 167 13.89 29.28 -20.89
CA ALA A 167 13.77 29.83 -19.55
C ALA A 167 12.86 28.97 -18.65
N ILE A 168 11.76 28.47 -19.18
CA ILE A 168 10.87 27.52 -18.44
C ILE A 168 11.60 26.22 -18.12
N GLU A 169 12.34 25.64 -19.06
CA GLU A 169 13.12 24.42 -18.80
C GLU A 169 14.23 24.66 -17.76
N MET A 170 14.88 25.81 -17.77
CA MET A 170 15.85 26.20 -16.75
C MET A 170 15.20 26.31 -15.36
N LEU A 171 14.04 26.95 -15.24
CA LEU A 171 13.29 27.01 -13.98
C LEU A 171 12.90 25.62 -13.48
N LYS A 172 12.42 24.75 -14.35
CA LYS A 172 12.08 23.36 -14.03
C LYS A 172 13.32 22.56 -13.56
N ALA A 173 14.46 22.76 -14.24
CA ALA A 173 15.71 22.10 -13.88
C ALA A 173 16.22 22.57 -12.52
N ALA A 174 16.21 23.88 -12.25
CA ALA A 174 16.57 24.45 -10.96
C ALA A 174 15.67 23.95 -9.83
N GLN A 175 14.36 23.89 -10.07
CA GLN A 175 13.39 23.35 -9.11
C GLN A 175 13.65 21.87 -8.79
N ARG A 176 13.90 21.04 -9.79
CA ARG A 176 14.24 19.62 -9.61
C ARG A 176 15.55 19.44 -8.85
N SER A 177 16.56 20.27 -9.15
CA SER A 177 17.86 20.24 -8.45
C SER A 177 17.68 20.54 -6.96
N ALA A 178 16.96 21.60 -6.60
CA ALA A 178 16.69 21.96 -5.23
C ALA A 178 16.01 20.82 -4.45
N TRP A 179 15.03 20.14 -5.06
CA TRP A 179 14.40 18.98 -4.45
C TRP A 179 15.32 17.76 -4.34
N LYS A 180 16.23 17.55 -5.30
CA LYS A 180 17.20 16.45 -5.26
C LYS A 180 18.19 16.61 -4.12
N GLU A 181 18.62 17.82 -3.81
CA GLU A 181 19.54 18.13 -2.73
C GLU A 181 19.00 17.77 -1.35
N VAL A 182 17.70 17.88 -1.15
CA VAL A 182 17.05 17.58 0.14
C VAL A 182 16.66 16.10 0.31
N LEU A 183 16.95 15.21 -0.65
CA LEU A 183 16.66 13.79 -0.50
C LEU A 183 17.53 13.16 0.60
N VAL A 184 16.89 12.34 1.43
CA VAL A 184 17.59 11.57 2.47
C VAL A 184 18.27 10.37 1.82
N LYS A 185 19.56 10.15 2.09
CA LYS A 185 20.28 8.97 1.60
C LYS A 185 19.63 7.68 2.10
N LEU A 186 19.28 6.80 1.17
CA LEU A 186 18.77 5.47 1.46
C LEU A 186 19.93 4.47 1.32
N ARG A 187 20.20 3.72 2.38
CA ARG A 187 21.04 2.52 2.25
C ARG A 187 20.21 1.43 1.58
N LYS A 188 20.81 0.67 0.65
CA LYS A 188 20.14 -0.49 0.07
C LYS A 188 19.82 -1.49 1.19
N GLN A 189 18.56 -1.83 1.33
CA GLN A 189 18.14 -2.88 2.26
C GLN A 189 18.64 -4.23 1.72
N SER A 190 19.31 -5.02 2.56
CA SER A 190 19.97 -6.27 2.15
C SER A 190 18.98 -7.35 1.70
N ALA A 191 17.83 -7.45 2.33
CA ALA A 191 16.79 -8.42 1.99
C ALA A 191 15.41 -7.77 1.91
N ALA A 192 14.54 -8.26 1.02
CA ALA A 192 13.13 -8.00 1.10
C ALA A 192 12.56 -8.83 2.26
N PRO A 193 11.63 -8.29 3.08
CA PRO A 193 10.95 -9.08 4.09
C PRO A 193 10.17 -10.21 3.41
N ASP A 194 10.23 -11.40 3.99
CA ASP A 194 9.51 -12.59 3.57
C ASP A 194 9.09 -13.41 4.78
N LEU A 195 8.14 -14.31 4.63
CA LEU A 195 7.71 -15.22 5.68
C LEU A 195 8.56 -16.49 5.67
N THR A 196 9.04 -16.88 6.83
CA THR A 196 9.64 -18.18 7.07
C THR A 196 8.57 -19.28 7.11
N ASP A 197 8.97 -20.55 6.97
CA ASP A 197 8.03 -21.68 7.06
C ASP A 197 7.37 -21.75 8.44
N ALA A 198 8.12 -21.46 9.51
CA ALA A 198 7.60 -21.40 10.86
C ALA A 198 6.57 -20.28 11.03
N GLU A 199 6.79 -19.11 10.47
CA GLU A 199 5.82 -18.00 10.51
C GLU A 199 4.56 -18.33 9.70
N ILE A 200 4.68 -18.99 8.56
CA ILE A 200 3.55 -19.46 7.76
C ILE A 200 2.73 -20.48 8.55
N ALA A 201 3.39 -21.47 9.18
CA ALA A 201 2.73 -22.47 10.01
C ALA A 201 2.00 -21.83 11.20
N ALA A 202 2.62 -20.82 11.84
CA ALA A 202 2.00 -20.09 12.96
C ALA A 202 0.76 -19.30 12.50
N ILE A 203 0.82 -18.62 11.35
CA ILE A 203 -0.34 -17.91 10.78
C ILE A 203 -1.44 -18.88 10.37
N GLU A 204 -1.08 -19.99 9.72
CA GLU A 204 -2.01 -21.06 9.33
C GLU A 204 -2.75 -21.61 10.56
N GLN A 205 -2.02 -21.96 11.60
CA GLN A 205 -2.60 -22.48 12.84
C GLN A 205 -3.51 -21.45 13.52
N TYR A 206 -3.10 -20.19 13.58
CA TYR A 206 -3.89 -19.10 14.16
C TYR A 206 -5.21 -18.86 13.42
N LEU A 207 -5.20 -18.93 12.10
CA LEU A 207 -6.36 -18.61 11.27
C LEU A 207 -7.32 -19.76 11.05
N ARG A 208 -6.91 -21.03 11.32
CA ARG A 208 -7.83 -22.16 11.19
C ARG A 208 -9.10 -21.92 12.00
N PRO A 209 -10.29 -22.06 11.39
CA PRO A 209 -11.55 -21.77 12.07
C PRO A 209 -11.71 -22.51 13.40
N ASP A 210 -11.25 -23.76 13.48
CA ASP A 210 -11.32 -24.59 14.68
C ASP A 210 -10.47 -24.06 15.85
N ASN A 211 -9.43 -23.28 15.55
CA ASN A 211 -8.53 -22.67 16.54
C ASN A 211 -8.92 -21.23 16.90
N ARG A 212 -9.88 -20.66 16.19
CA ARG A 212 -10.32 -19.27 16.46
C ARG A 212 -11.17 -19.20 17.73
N SER A 213 -10.99 -18.09 18.46
CA SER A 213 -11.85 -17.79 19.61
C SER A 213 -13.33 -17.76 19.21
N LYS A 214 -14.21 -18.31 20.05
CA LYS A 214 -15.67 -18.25 19.84
C LYS A 214 -16.21 -16.83 19.70
N ALA A 215 -15.49 -15.82 20.22
CA ALA A 215 -15.84 -14.41 20.05
C ALA A 215 -15.70 -13.90 18.63
N VAL A 216 -14.92 -14.58 17.77
CA VAL A 216 -14.70 -14.14 16.37
C VAL A 216 -15.91 -14.47 15.49
N GLY A 217 -16.72 -15.46 15.81
CA GLY A 217 -17.81 -15.94 14.98
C GLY A 217 -17.36 -16.71 13.72
N ASP A 218 -18.09 -17.76 13.39
CA ASP A 218 -17.74 -18.66 12.29
C ASP A 218 -17.56 -17.97 10.91
N PRO A 219 -18.47 -17.07 10.48
CA PRO A 219 -18.34 -16.46 9.17
C PRO A 219 -17.05 -15.65 9.01
N ILE A 220 -16.62 -14.98 10.10
CA ILE A 220 -15.41 -14.17 10.13
C ILE A 220 -14.18 -15.08 10.11
N ALA A 221 -14.17 -16.14 10.92
CA ALA A 221 -13.07 -17.09 10.98
C ALA A 221 -12.83 -17.77 9.62
N TRP A 222 -13.89 -18.27 8.99
CA TRP A 222 -13.83 -18.91 7.68
C TRP A 222 -13.43 -17.94 6.58
N ARG A 223 -13.93 -16.70 6.61
CA ARG A 223 -13.54 -15.62 5.70
C ARG A 223 -12.05 -15.31 5.77
N ASP A 224 -11.54 -15.09 6.99
CA ASP A 224 -10.14 -14.72 7.22
C ASP A 224 -9.20 -15.85 6.80
N TYR A 225 -9.59 -17.08 7.07
CA TYR A 225 -8.85 -18.27 6.66
C TYR A 225 -8.85 -18.42 5.12
N LEU A 226 -10.00 -18.26 4.46
CA LEU A 226 -10.06 -18.29 3.00
C LEU A 226 -9.19 -17.21 2.37
N MET A 227 -9.23 -15.98 2.90
CA MET A 227 -8.37 -14.89 2.40
C MET A 227 -6.88 -15.24 2.51
N TRP A 228 -6.47 -15.83 3.62
CA TRP A 228 -5.10 -16.29 3.83
C TRP A 228 -4.71 -17.37 2.82
N ARG A 229 -5.54 -18.39 2.63
CA ARG A 229 -5.28 -19.47 1.69
C ARG A 229 -5.17 -18.96 0.26
N ILE A 230 -6.04 -18.04 -0.15
CA ILE A 230 -5.93 -17.39 -1.47
C ILE A 230 -4.60 -16.61 -1.58
N ALA A 231 -4.20 -15.88 -0.54
CA ALA A 231 -2.98 -15.09 -0.57
C ALA A 231 -1.71 -15.95 -0.66
N ILE A 232 -1.63 -17.04 0.12
CA ILE A 232 -0.43 -17.87 0.22
C ILE A 232 -0.31 -18.93 -0.89
N GLU A 233 -1.43 -19.41 -1.44
CA GLU A 233 -1.44 -20.44 -2.49
C GLU A 233 -1.43 -19.87 -3.91
N PHE A 234 -1.97 -18.66 -4.11
CA PHE A 234 -2.06 -18.05 -5.45
C PHE A 234 -1.24 -16.77 -5.57
N GLY A 235 -0.64 -16.29 -4.49
CA GLY A 235 0.14 -15.07 -4.49
C GLY A 235 -0.64 -13.81 -4.86
N MET A 236 -1.97 -13.81 -4.69
CA MET A 236 -2.82 -12.67 -5.04
C MET A 236 -2.53 -11.46 -4.15
N ARG A 237 -2.67 -10.27 -4.72
CA ARG A 237 -2.65 -9.03 -3.94
C ARG A 237 -3.94 -8.87 -3.13
N LYS A 238 -3.88 -8.19 -1.98
CA LYS A 238 -5.06 -7.86 -1.18
C LYS A 238 -6.19 -7.25 -2.02
N SER A 239 -5.87 -6.32 -2.92
CA SER A 239 -6.88 -5.71 -3.79
C SER A 239 -7.47 -6.68 -4.81
N GLU A 240 -6.71 -7.66 -5.29
CA GLU A 240 -7.21 -8.72 -6.18
C GLU A 240 -8.18 -9.63 -5.43
N ILE A 241 -7.81 -10.10 -4.23
CA ILE A 241 -8.68 -10.94 -3.37
C ILE A 241 -10.01 -10.25 -3.07
N LEU A 242 -9.96 -8.97 -2.68
CA LEU A 242 -11.15 -8.20 -2.32
C LEU A 242 -12.02 -7.81 -3.53
N ALA A 243 -11.46 -7.82 -4.74
CA ALA A 243 -12.18 -7.55 -5.99
C ALA A 243 -12.83 -8.81 -6.59
N LEU A 244 -12.48 -10.02 -6.11
CA LEU A 244 -13.08 -11.26 -6.59
C LEU A 244 -14.60 -11.26 -6.44
N ARG A 245 -15.28 -11.66 -7.49
CA ARG A 245 -16.71 -11.96 -7.53
C ARG A 245 -16.92 -13.47 -7.53
N LEU A 246 -18.12 -13.92 -7.24
CA LEU A 246 -18.48 -15.35 -7.33
C LEU A 246 -18.26 -15.91 -8.75
N SER A 247 -18.49 -15.10 -9.79
CA SER A 247 -18.23 -15.45 -11.19
C SER A 247 -16.74 -15.57 -11.54
N ASP A 248 -15.86 -15.00 -10.72
CA ASP A 248 -14.42 -15.08 -10.92
C ASP A 248 -13.80 -16.29 -10.21
N CYS A 249 -14.60 -17.03 -9.44
CA CYS A 249 -14.14 -18.16 -8.65
C CYS A 249 -14.09 -19.44 -9.49
N PRO A 250 -13.19 -20.37 -9.14
CA PRO A 250 -13.10 -21.67 -9.79
C PRO A 250 -14.43 -22.43 -9.75
N THR A 251 -14.76 -23.05 -10.88
CA THR A 251 -15.88 -23.97 -11.04
C THR A 251 -15.36 -25.29 -11.60
N ARG A 252 -16.23 -26.32 -11.66
CA ARG A 252 -15.86 -27.60 -12.28
C ARG A 252 -15.48 -27.45 -13.76
N ALA A 253 -16.13 -26.54 -14.47
CA ALA A 253 -15.88 -26.28 -15.91
C ALA A 253 -14.69 -25.33 -16.14
N ALA A 254 -14.39 -24.47 -15.17
CA ALA A 254 -13.32 -23.47 -15.24
C ALA A 254 -12.52 -23.48 -13.93
N PRO A 255 -11.53 -24.40 -13.77
CA PRO A 255 -10.83 -24.63 -12.49
C PRO A 255 -9.75 -23.59 -12.23
N TYR A 256 -10.08 -22.32 -12.36
CA TYR A 256 -9.17 -21.19 -12.13
C TYR A 256 -9.90 -19.97 -11.57
N PHE A 257 -9.18 -19.13 -10.85
CA PHE A 257 -9.62 -17.78 -10.51
C PHE A 257 -9.38 -16.85 -11.69
N LYS A 258 -10.35 -15.99 -12.00
CA LYS A 258 -10.19 -14.89 -12.95
C LYS A 258 -9.84 -13.61 -12.23
N ILE A 259 -8.67 -13.08 -12.48
CA ILE A 259 -8.31 -11.72 -12.06
C ILE A 259 -8.67 -10.79 -13.20
N VAL A 260 -9.61 -9.89 -12.97
CA VAL A 260 -10.12 -8.98 -14.00
C VAL A 260 -9.91 -7.55 -13.52
N ARG A 261 -9.29 -6.71 -14.36
CA ARG A 261 -9.22 -5.27 -14.15
C ARG A 261 -10.62 -4.66 -14.19
N ILE A 262 -10.85 -3.60 -13.43
CA ILE A 262 -12.17 -2.93 -13.43
C ILE A 262 -12.52 -2.41 -14.82
N GLU A 263 -11.52 -1.88 -15.52
CA GLU A 263 -11.63 -1.30 -16.86
C GLU A 263 -11.96 -2.35 -17.96
N GLU A 264 -11.74 -3.64 -17.67
CA GLU A 264 -11.98 -4.76 -18.58
C GLU A 264 -13.28 -5.51 -18.25
N ARG A 265 -14.04 -5.01 -17.28
CA ARG A 265 -15.36 -5.58 -16.96
C ARG A 265 -16.46 -4.89 -17.77
N ASP A 266 -17.21 -5.68 -18.52
CA ASP A 266 -18.31 -5.21 -19.37
C ASP A 266 -19.61 -4.88 -18.58
N ASP A 267 -19.59 -4.96 -17.26
CA ASP A 267 -20.77 -4.72 -16.45
C ASP A 267 -20.77 -3.30 -15.86
N ASN A 268 -21.91 -2.64 -15.91
CA ASN A 268 -22.16 -1.35 -15.29
C ASN A 268 -22.23 -1.42 -13.75
N TYR A 269 -21.70 -2.48 -13.13
CA TYR A 269 -21.79 -2.67 -11.70
C TYR A 269 -20.89 -1.67 -10.97
N VAL A 270 -21.49 -0.90 -10.08
CA VAL A 270 -20.79 0.04 -9.20
C VAL A 270 -20.43 -0.68 -7.89
N ASP A 271 -19.17 -0.62 -7.50
CA ASP A 271 -18.72 -1.13 -6.21
C ASP A 271 -19.26 -0.22 -5.08
N PRO A 272 -20.03 -0.75 -4.12
CA PRO A 272 -20.66 0.05 -3.07
C PRO A 272 -19.67 0.58 -2.01
N ARG A 273 -18.39 0.16 -2.08
CA ARG A 273 -17.36 0.63 -1.15
C ARG A 273 -16.91 2.04 -1.51
N SER A 274 -16.74 2.89 -0.51
CA SER A 274 -16.22 4.27 -0.70
C SER A 274 -14.78 4.30 -1.26
N ASN A 275 -14.00 3.23 -1.04
CA ASN A 275 -12.68 3.05 -1.61
C ASN A 275 -12.59 1.63 -2.21
N PRO A 276 -13.04 1.44 -3.45
CA PRO A 276 -13.08 0.13 -4.08
C PRO A 276 -11.66 -0.39 -4.33
N PRO A 277 -11.40 -1.68 -4.05
CA PRO A 277 -10.14 -2.32 -4.39
C PRO A 277 -10.00 -2.43 -5.91
N ARG A 278 -8.89 -1.94 -6.45
CA ARG A 278 -8.59 -2.01 -7.88
C ARG A 278 -7.39 -2.92 -8.11
N PRO A 279 -7.55 -4.03 -8.84
CA PRO A 279 -6.42 -4.81 -9.34
C PRO A 279 -5.52 -3.93 -10.21
N LYS A 280 -4.21 -3.91 -9.90
CA LYS A 280 -3.21 -3.08 -10.63
C LYS A 280 -2.40 -3.88 -11.63
N THR A 281 -2.60 -5.20 -11.66
CA THR A 281 -1.93 -6.15 -12.54
C THR A 281 -2.74 -6.42 -13.78
N LEU A 282 -2.11 -7.04 -14.77
CA LEU A 282 -2.82 -7.56 -15.94
C LEU A 282 -3.89 -8.56 -15.53
N SER A 283 -5.00 -8.57 -16.26
CA SER A 283 -6.01 -9.61 -16.12
C SER A 283 -5.42 -10.96 -16.51
N ARG A 284 -5.79 -12.00 -15.76
CA ARG A 284 -5.23 -13.33 -15.94
C ARG A 284 -6.03 -14.40 -15.21
N ASP A 285 -5.84 -15.61 -15.61
CA ASP A 285 -6.38 -16.79 -14.96
C ASP A 285 -5.33 -17.44 -14.04
N LEU A 286 -5.74 -17.81 -12.84
CA LEU A 286 -4.88 -18.49 -11.86
C LEU A 286 -5.46 -19.88 -11.58
N GLY A 287 -4.83 -20.91 -12.15
CA GLY A 287 -5.27 -22.28 -12.07
C GLY A 287 -5.20 -22.85 -10.65
N LEU A 288 -6.08 -23.78 -10.35
CA LEU A 288 -5.98 -24.63 -9.17
C LEU A 288 -4.93 -25.72 -9.42
N LEU A 289 -4.16 -26.06 -8.39
CA LEU A 289 -3.34 -27.27 -8.42
C LEU A 289 -4.29 -28.47 -8.34
N PHE A 290 -4.30 -29.30 -9.38
CA PHE A 290 -5.28 -30.36 -9.61
C PHE A 290 -5.38 -31.42 -8.51
N ASP A 291 -4.33 -31.61 -7.72
CA ASP A 291 -4.27 -32.64 -6.69
C ASP A 291 -4.80 -32.22 -5.32
N SER A 292 -5.21 -30.97 -5.16
CA SER A 292 -5.71 -30.47 -3.89
C SER A 292 -7.23 -30.38 -3.88
N THR A 293 -7.89 -31.33 -3.21
CA THR A 293 -9.32 -31.22 -2.91
C THR A 293 -9.60 -30.23 -1.74
N VAL A 294 -8.58 -29.84 -1.01
CA VAL A 294 -8.70 -29.04 0.22
C VAL A 294 -9.17 -27.62 -0.08
N PHE A 295 -8.53 -26.93 -1.03
CA PHE A 295 -8.90 -25.55 -1.34
C PHE A 295 -10.29 -25.44 -2.02
N PRO A 296 -10.66 -26.23 -3.03
CA PRO A 296 -12.01 -26.23 -3.59
C PRO A 296 -13.10 -26.50 -2.55
N LYS A 297 -12.85 -27.40 -1.61
CA LYS A 297 -13.78 -27.68 -0.51
C LYS A 297 -13.92 -26.45 0.40
N LEU A 298 -12.82 -25.84 0.83
CA LEU A 298 -12.82 -24.63 1.64
C LEU A 298 -13.62 -23.50 0.98
N LEU A 299 -13.41 -23.26 -0.32
CA LEU A 299 -14.13 -22.26 -1.08
C LEU A 299 -15.64 -22.56 -1.13
N THR A 300 -16.01 -23.81 -1.42
CA THR A 300 -17.41 -24.25 -1.48
C THR A 300 -18.08 -24.12 -0.12
N ASP A 301 -17.45 -24.59 0.94
CA ASP A 301 -17.96 -24.48 2.32
C ASP A 301 -18.16 -23.02 2.72
N TYR A 302 -17.20 -22.14 2.41
CA TYR A 302 -17.36 -20.73 2.68
C TYR A 302 -18.54 -20.12 1.92
N VAL A 303 -18.65 -20.34 0.62
CA VAL A 303 -19.72 -19.74 -0.20
C VAL A 303 -21.09 -20.23 0.19
N SER A 304 -21.24 -21.54 0.46
CA SER A 304 -22.55 -22.16 0.75
C SER A 304 -23.00 -21.99 2.20
N THR A 305 -22.07 -21.88 3.15
CA THR A 305 -22.40 -21.95 4.57
C THR A 305 -22.08 -20.68 5.35
N TYR A 306 -21.02 -19.96 4.98
CA TYR A 306 -20.48 -18.86 5.79
C TYR A 306 -20.61 -17.49 5.12
N ARG A 307 -20.89 -17.42 3.82
CA ARG A 307 -21.11 -16.17 3.09
C ARG A 307 -22.58 -15.71 3.22
N TYR A 308 -22.93 -15.15 4.38
CA TYR A 308 -24.28 -14.66 4.66
C TYR A 308 -24.27 -13.35 5.47
N ARG A 309 -25.43 -12.73 5.62
CA ARG A 309 -25.67 -11.67 6.61
C ARG A 309 -26.79 -12.07 7.56
N MET A 310 -26.72 -11.58 8.80
CA MET A 310 -27.83 -11.70 9.74
C MET A 310 -28.88 -10.63 9.47
N VAL A 311 -30.13 -11.03 9.36
CA VAL A 311 -31.27 -10.16 9.23
C VAL A 311 -32.29 -10.44 10.33
N LYS A 312 -33.03 -9.43 10.78
CA LYS A 312 -34.17 -9.62 11.68
C LYS A 312 -35.42 -9.83 10.83
N VAL A 313 -36.12 -10.94 11.04
CA VAL A 313 -37.40 -11.26 10.41
C VAL A 313 -38.34 -11.66 11.54
N ASN A 314 -39.42 -10.91 11.74
CA ASN A 314 -40.40 -11.12 12.83
C ASN A 314 -39.73 -11.22 14.22
N GLY A 315 -38.77 -10.32 14.51
CA GLY A 315 -38.02 -10.31 15.78
C GLY A 315 -36.87 -11.32 15.89
N CYS A 316 -36.87 -12.35 15.06
CA CYS A 316 -35.83 -13.41 15.10
C CYS A 316 -34.66 -13.10 14.15
N ARG A 317 -33.43 -13.45 14.57
CA ARG A 317 -32.25 -13.38 13.71
C ARG A 317 -32.21 -14.59 12.76
N LYS A 318 -32.17 -14.33 11.45
CA LYS A 318 -32.06 -15.35 10.40
C LYS A 318 -30.86 -15.09 9.50
N LYS A 319 -30.24 -16.16 8.98
CA LYS A 319 -29.18 -16.07 7.97
C LYS A 319 -29.80 -15.78 6.60
N LYS A 320 -29.30 -14.77 5.90
CA LYS A 320 -29.65 -14.46 4.52
C LYS A 320 -28.42 -14.65 3.63
N PHE A 321 -28.44 -15.68 2.78
CA PHE A 321 -27.32 -16.04 1.90
C PHE A 321 -27.31 -15.24 0.60
N VAL A 322 -28.46 -14.81 0.11
CA VAL A 322 -28.53 -13.93 -1.06
C VAL A 322 -28.22 -12.51 -0.63
N LEU A 323 -27.08 -12.01 -1.08
CA LEU A 323 -26.58 -10.66 -0.81
C LEU A 323 -26.84 -9.74 -2.01
N PRO A 324 -26.92 -8.40 -1.83
CA PRO A 324 -27.18 -7.45 -2.91
C PRO A 324 -25.94 -7.21 -3.80
N HIS A 325 -24.94 -8.07 -3.73
CA HIS A 325 -23.72 -8.01 -4.51
C HIS A 325 -23.08 -9.40 -4.66
N ASN A 326 -22.19 -9.55 -5.64
CA ASN A 326 -21.53 -10.81 -5.97
C ASN A 326 -20.07 -10.92 -5.48
N PHE A 327 -19.58 -10.00 -4.65
CA PHE A 327 -18.22 -10.11 -4.13
C PHE A 327 -18.04 -11.36 -3.26
N LEU A 328 -16.91 -12.06 -3.45
CA LEU A 328 -16.59 -13.28 -2.71
C LEU A 328 -16.47 -12.99 -1.21
N ILE A 329 -15.60 -12.06 -0.85
CA ILE A 329 -15.23 -11.77 0.53
C ILE A 329 -16.17 -10.71 1.12
N VAL A 330 -16.89 -11.08 2.19
CA VAL A 330 -17.92 -10.25 2.79
C VAL A 330 -17.59 -9.85 4.24
N ALA A 331 -18.03 -8.68 4.63
CA ALA A 331 -17.99 -8.21 6.02
C ALA A 331 -19.14 -8.84 6.84
N GLU A 332 -19.08 -8.72 8.16
CA GLU A 332 -20.11 -9.24 9.08
C GLU A 332 -21.53 -8.72 8.78
N ASN A 333 -21.65 -7.49 8.35
CA ASN A 333 -22.91 -6.89 7.95
C ASN A 333 -23.42 -7.36 6.57
N GLY A 334 -22.69 -8.26 5.90
CA GLY A 334 -23.00 -8.80 4.58
C GLY A 334 -22.67 -7.87 3.41
N GLY A 335 -22.03 -6.73 3.63
CA GLY A 335 -21.43 -5.92 2.58
C GLY A 335 -20.07 -6.48 2.10
N PRO A 336 -19.51 -6.02 0.96
CA PRO A 336 -18.19 -6.44 0.54
C PRO A 336 -17.12 -5.92 1.51
N LEU A 337 -16.12 -6.76 1.82
CA LEU A 337 -15.07 -6.41 2.77
C LEU A 337 -14.23 -5.23 2.26
N SER A 338 -14.00 -4.23 3.12
CA SER A 338 -13.20 -3.05 2.78
C SER A 338 -11.69 -3.33 2.86
N LEU A 339 -10.89 -2.49 2.19
CA LEU A 339 -9.43 -2.52 2.28
C LEU A 339 -8.94 -2.35 3.72
N ARG A 340 -9.60 -1.48 4.50
CA ARG A 340 -9.27 -1.24 5.91
C ARG A 340 -9.56 -2.47 6.77
N ALA A 341 -10.74 -3.07 6.61
CA ALA A 341 -11.09 -4.27 7.36
C ALA A 341 -10.12 -5.44 7.07
N ALA A 342 -9.62 -5.55 5.85
CA ALA A 342 -8.55 -6.52 5.54
C ALA A 342 -7.21 -6.19 6.23
N ASP A 343 -6.88 -4.90 6.43
CA ASP A 343 -5.71 -4.50 7.23
C ASP A 343 -5.93 -4.79 8.72
N ASP A 344 -7.16 -4.66 9.24
CA ASP A 344 -7.51 -5.04 10.61
C ASP A 344 -7.32 -6.55 10.83
N VAL A 345 -7.64 -7.40 9.83
CA VAL A 345 -7.30 -8.85 9.86
C VAL A 345 -5.80 -9.07 9.97
N ALA A 346 -4.99 -8.34 9.17
CA ALA A 346 -3.54 -8.46 9.25
C ALA A 346 -2.98 -8.03 10.62
N MET A 347 -3.55 -6.99 11.22
CA MET A 347 -3.20 -6.58 12.59
C MET A 347 -3.60 -7.63 13.63
N ALA A 348 -4.73 -8.30 13.46
CA ALA A 348 -5.14 -9.39 14.34
C ALA A 348 -4.19 -10.59 14.25
N ILE A 349 -3.73 -10.96 13.05
CA ILE A 349 -2.70 -11.98 12.83
C ILE A 349 -1.42 -11.58 13.57
N LYS A 350 -0.92 -10.36 13.37
CA LYS A 350 0.28 -9.86 14.06
C LYS A 350 0.14 -9.95 15.58
N LYS A 351 -1.01 -9.56 16.13
CA LYS A 351 -1.28 -9.62 17.57
C LYS A 351 -1.35 -11.08 18.09
N GLY A 352 -1.95 -11.97 17.31
CA GLY A 352 -2.16 -13.36 17.73
C GLY A 352 -0.93 -14.26 17.57
N THR A 353 -0.07 -13.96 16.59
CA THR A 353 1.11 -14.81 16.27
C THR A 353 2.45 -14.17 16.62
N GLY A 354 2.50 -12.86 16.84
CA GLY A 354 3.75 -12.10 16.97
C GLY A 354 4.45 -11.83 15.63
N VAL A 355 3.99 -12.40 14.52
CA VAL A 355 4.57 -12.21 13.17
C VAL A 355 4.23 -10.82 12.65
N ASP A 356 5.20 -10.07 12.15
CA ASP A 356 4.98 -8.75 11.53
C ASP A 356 4.34 -8.90 10.14
N PHE A 357 3.11 -9.37 10.13
CA PHE A 357 2.37 -9.75 8.94
C PHE A 357 1.71 -8.56 8.23
N ASN A 358 1.75 -8.61 6.91
CA ASN A 358 0.86 -7.90 6.00
C ASN A 358 0.60 -8.76 4.76
N TRP A 359 -0.51 -8.50 4.06
CA TRP A 359 -0.92 -9.30 2.90
C TRP A 359 0.11 -9.38 1.76
N HIS A 360 1.00 -8.38 1.69
CA HIS A 360 2.04 -8.39 0.67
C HIS A 360 3.15 -9.42 0.96
N LEU A 361 3.39 -9.74 2.23
CA LEU A 361 4.33 -10.79 2.64
C LEU A 361 3.88 -12.18 2.22
N ALA A 362 2.57 -12.50 2.28
CA ALA A 362 2.07 -13.77 1.76
C ALA A 362 2.39 -13.92 0.26
N ARG A 363 2.21 -12.83 -0.51
CA ARG A 363 2.59 -12.81 -1.92
C ARG A 363 4.10 -12.93 -2.13
N HIS A 364 4.92 -12.31 -1.29
CA HIS A 364 6.38 -12.49 -1.34
C HIS A 364 6.75 -13.96 -1.09
N ALA A 365 6.18 -14.57 -0.07
CA ALA A 365 6.40 -15.98 0.26
C ALA A 365 6.04 -16.91 -0.89
N PHE A 366 4.88 -16.68 -1.55
CA PHE A 366 4.46 -17.45 -2.73
C PHE A 366 5.49 -17.36 -3.85
N PHE A 367 5.82 -16.15 -4.33
CA PHE A 367 6.71 -15.96 -5.48
C PHE A 367 8.15 -16.35 -5.17
N ASN A 368 8.59 -16.22 -3.94
CA ASN A 368 9.92 -16.65 -3.51
C ASN A 368 10.05 -18.18 -3.58
N ARG A 369 9.01 -18.91 -3.14
CA ARG A 369 8.95 -20.38 -3.24
C ARG A 369 8.80 -20.85 -4.69
N ALA A 370 7.91 -20.23 -5.46
CA ALA A 370 7.74 -20.54 -6.87
C ALA A 370 9.05 -20.35 -7.65
N TYR A 371 9.78 -19.26 -7.38
CA TYR A 371 11.07 -19.03 -7.99
C TYR A 371 12.13 -20.03 -7.52
N ALA A 372 12.17 -20.37 -6.23
CA ALA A 372 13.10 -21.35 -5.69
C ALA A 372 12.93 -22.73 -6.35
N ALA A 373 11.67 -23.13 -6.59
CA ALA A 373 11.37 -24.40 -7.27
C ALA A 373 11.84 -24.46 -8.72
N VAL A 374 11.97 -23.31 -9.39
CA VAL A 374 12.29 -23.25 -10.84
C VAL A 374 13.78 -22.98 -11.07
N VAL A 375 14.45 -22.27 -10.17
CA VAL A 375 15.79 -21.74 -10.41
C VAL A 375 16.86 -22.81 -10.57
N ASP A 376 16.65 -24.00 -9.97
CA ASP A 376 17.57 -25.12 -9.99
C ASP A 376 17.30 -26.11 -11.14
N VAL A 377 16.34 -25.82 -12.03
CA VAL A 377 16.08 -26.60 -13.24
C VAL A 377 17.32 -26.55 -14.16
N SER A 378 17.82 -27.72 -14.54
CA SER A 378 19.08 -27.85 -15.28
C SER A 378 19.03 -27.24 -16.68
N SER A 379 17.92 -27.45 -17.45
CA SER A 379 17.76 -26.85 -18.77
C SER A 379 17.50 -25.34 -18.64
N LYS A 380 18.33 -24.57 -19.35
CA LYS A 380 18.20 -23.11 -19.40
C LYS A 380 16.86 -22.68 -20.03
N GLU A 381 16.48 -23.33 -21.12
CA GLU A 381 15.28 -23.02 -21.89
C GLU A 381 14.02 -23.28 -21.06
N VAL A 382 13.97 -24.44 -20.38
CA VAL A 382 12.86 -24.80 -19.49
C VAL A 382 12.77 -23.82 -18.33
N ARG A 383 13.90 -23.47 -17.72
CA ARG A 383 13.96 -22.51 -16.62
C ARG A 383 13.49 -21.11 -17.03
N GLU A 384 13.92 -20.61 -18.20
CA GLU A 384 13.47 -19.31 -18.71
C GLU A 384 11.97 -19.30 -19.02
N ALA A 385 11.43 -20.36 -19.59
CA ALA A 385 9.99 -20.52 -19.82
C ALA A 385 9.22 -20.50 -18.50
N GLN A 386 9.63 -21.28 -17.50
CA GLN A 386 8.97 -21.31 -16.18
C GLN A 386 9.07 -19.97 -15.43
N ILE A 387 10.17 -19.24 -15.60
CA ILE A 387 10.28 -17.86 -15.04
C ILE A 387 9.28 -16.92 -15.74
N ALA A 388 9.10 -17.05 -17.06
CA ALA A 388 8.08 -16.29 -17.78
C ALA A 388 6.67 -16.62 -17.30
N ASP A 389 6.37 -17.89 -17.01
CA ASP A 389 5.10 -18.33 -16.42
C ASP A 389 4.87 -17.70 -15.05
N ILE A 390 5.90 -17.64 -14.20
CA ILE A 390 5.82 -16.95 -12.89
C ILE A 390 5.53 -15.45 -13.06
N VAL A 391 6.13 -14.80 -14.06
CA VAL A 391 5.88 -13.38 -14.38
C VAL A 391 4.43 -13.19 -14.82
N HIS A 392 3.93 -14.07 -15.70
CA HIS A 392 2.53 -14.07 -16.12
C HIS A 392 1.59 -14.30 -14.94
N TRP A 393 1.85 -15.31 -14.10
CA TRP A 393 1.09 -15.58 -12.88
C TRP A 393 1.04 -14.36 -11.94
N GLY A 394 2.16 -13.62 -11.83
CA GLY A 394 2.23 -12.37 -11.09
C GLY A 394 1.44 -11.21 -11.71
N GLY A 395 1.06 -11.32 -12.98
CA GLY A 395 0.40 -10.27 -13.75
C GLY A 395 1.28 -9.02 -13.92
N TRP A 396 2.58 -9.20 -14.09
CA TRP A 396 3.52 -8.11 -14.29
C TRP A 396 3.78 -7.84 -15.78
N GLU A 397 3.70 -6.58 -16.18
CA GLU A 397 4.11 -6.13 -17.51
C GLU A 397 5.63 -6.15 -17.67
N ASN A 398 6.36 -5.90 -16.56
CA ASN A 398 7.81 -5.89 -16.56
C ASN A 398 8.37 -7.07 -15.76
N PRO A 399 9.13 -7.99 -16.39
CA PRO A 399 9.75 -9.14 -15.74
C PRO A 399 10.63 -8.77 -14.54
N ARG A 400 11.27 -7.58 -14.56
CA ARG A 400 12.08 -7.10 -13.42
C ARG A 400 11.27 -6.91 -12.13
N SER A 401 9.95 -6.87 -12.22
CA SER A 401 9.09 -6.85 -11.04
C SER A 401 9.24 -8.11 -10.19
N LEU A 402 9.61 -9.24 -10.78
CA LEU A 402 9.90 -10.49 -10.08
C LEU A 402 11.12 -10.36 -9.16
N ASP A 403 12.12 -9.56 -9.52
CA ASP A 403 13.35 -9.40 -8.74
C ASP A 403 13.10 -8.95 -7.29
N ILE A 404 12.04 -8.17 -7.06
CA ILE A 404 11.67 -7.70 -5.72
C ILE A 404 11.23 -8.86 -4.83
N TYR A 405 10.55 -9.87 -5.42
CA TYR A 405 9.98 -11.01 -4.72
C TYR A 405 10.96 -12.17 -4.54
N THR A 406 11.96 -12.29 -5.41
CA THR A 406 12.89 -13.44 -5.44
C THR A 406 14.21 -13.17 -4.74
N LYS A 407 14.35 -12.02 -4.12
CA LYS A 407 15.61 -11.60 -3.51
C LYS A 407 16.09 -12.55 -2.42
N ARG A 408 15.18 -13.10 -1.61
CA ARG A 408 15.51 -14.06 -0.54
C ARG A 408 16.04 -15.36 -1.11
N ALA A 409 15.33 -15.97 -2.07
CA ALA A 409 15.78 -17.21 -2.70
C ALA A 409 17.16 -17.07 -3.34
N ARG A 410 17.46 -15.92 -3.95
CA ARG A 410 18.80 -15.62 -4.49
C ARG A 410 19.87 -15.54 -3.40
N VAL A 411 19.56 -14.93 -2.25
CA VAL A 411 20.50 -14.84 -1.11
C VAL A 411 20.74 -16.21 -0.49
N GLU A 412 19.68 -17.00 -0.29
CA GLU A 412 19.77 -18.35 0.27
C GLU A 412 20.60 -19.28 -0.64
N ARG A 413 20.36 -19.24 -1.96
CA ARG A 413 21.16 -19.99 -2.93
C ARG A 413 22.63 -19.57 -2.91
N ALA A 414 22.93 -18.26 -2.90
CA ALA A 414 24.30 -17.76 -2.81
C ALA A 414 24.99 -18.23 -1.52
N ARG A 415 24.25 -18.26 -0.40
CA ARG A 415 24.76 -18.78 0.89
C ARG A 415 25.06 -20.26 0.80
N SER A 416 24.15 -21.07 0.23
CA SER A 416 24.36 -22.52 0.06
C SER A 416 25.57 -22.81 -0.84
N ALA A 417 25.71 -22.10 -1.95
CA ALA A 417 26.87 -22.22 -2.84
C ALA A 417 28.19 -21.88 -2.12
N LEU A 418 28.19 -20.79 -1.31
CA LEU A 418 29.36 -20.42 -0.50
C LEU A 418 29.68 -21.47 0.58
N MET A 419 28.67 -22.04 1.22
CA MET A 419 28.89 -23.12 2.21
C MET A 419 29.52 -24.37 1.57
N LEU A 420 28.99 -24.79 0.42
CA LEU A 420 29.58 -25.90 -0.34
C LEU A 420 31.02 -25.63 -0.77
N TRP A 421 31.31 -24.42 -1.22
CA TRP A 421 32.67 -24.00 -1.57
C TRP A 421 33.60 -23.99 -0.36
N GLN A 422 33.17 -23.49 0.81
CA GLN A 422 33.94 -23.51 2.04
C GLN A 422 34.20 -24.94 2.56
N GLN A 423 33.23 -25.84 2.44
CA GLN A 423 33.40 -27.26 2.79
C GLN A 423 34.37 -27.97 1.86
N GLY A 424 34.35 -27.70 0.55
CA GLY A 424 35.32 -28.20 -0.43
C GLY A 424 36.72 -27.63 -0.23
N GLY A 425 36.84 -26.39 0.21
CA GLY A 425 38.13 -25.72 0.51
C GLY A 425 38.88 -26.27 1.72
N ASN A 426 38.18 -26.88 2.68
CA ASN A 426 38.78 -27.56 3.82
C ASN A 426 39.57 -28.85 3.45
N GLN A 427 39.47 -29.34 2.21
CA GLN A 427 40.31 -30.43 1.71
C GLN A 427 41.77 -29.99 1.46
N TRP A 428 42.03 -28.67 1.37
CA TRP A 428 43.40 -28.16 1.16
C TRP A 428 44.22 -28.05 2.46
N THR A 429 43.59 -27.97 3.63
CA THR A 429 44.23 -27.94 4.94
C THR A 429 44.65 -29.32 5.46
N ALA A 430 44.20 -30.39 4.81
CA ALA A 430 44.59 -31.77 5.18
C ALA A 430 45.87 -32.26 4.41
N LEU A 431 46.46 -31.44 3.55
CA LEU A 431 47.66 -31.79 2.74
C LEU A 431 48.91 -30.97 3.13
N THR A 432 48.85 -30.22 4.25
CA THR A 432 50.00 -29.63 4.90
C THR A 432 50.21 -30.22 6.32
#